data_3d5ed50eee8d9cfef15bf4eded7d6d2b
#
_entry.id   3d5ed50eee8d9cfef15bf4eded7d6d2b
#
_cell.length_a   1.000
_cell.length_b   1.000
_cell.length_c   1.000
_cell.angle_alpha   90.00
_cell.angle_beta   90.00
_cell.angle_gamma   90.00
#
_symmetry.space_group_name_H-M   'P 1'
#
loop_
_entity.id
_entity.type
_entity.pdbx_description
1 polymer ?
#
loop_
_entity_poly.entity_id
_entity_poly.type
_entity_poly.pdbx_seq_one_letter_code
_entity_poly.pdbx_strand_id
1 'polypeptide(L)'
;FPTACRQSATYPISGMWVFWLPLVALGFQPETVIAVVLFNLAYQFFIHTQVAPKLGWIELIFNTPSHHRVHHARNPEYIDQNYAGTLIIWDRLFGTFVEERDDLACEYGITDQIQTHNPITLTFHEWRAMLKDMSAPNQSTWHRLKHLWAPPEWGKGQEATEETAGFLQTKPES
;
A
#
# COMPACT_ATOMS: atom_id res chain seq x y z
N PHE A 1 -13.51 10.39 3.67
CA PHE A 1 -13.03 9.01 3.55
C PHE A 1 -13.94 8.06 2.75
N PRO A 2 -14.42 8.43 1.55
CA PRO A 2 -15.27 7.53 0.76
C PRO A 2 -14.48 6.32 0.18
N THR A 3 -13.16 6.30 0.35
CA THR A 3 -12.28 5.22 -0.14
C THR A 3 -12.34 3.94 0.72
N ALA A 4 -12.83 4.01 1.95
CA ALA A 4 -12.95 2.86 2.86
C ALA A 4 -13.74 1.67 2.29
N CYS A 5 -14.69 1.94 1.39
CA CYS A 5 -15.54 0.93 0.78
C CYS A 5 -15.00 0.44 -0.58
N ARG A 6 -13.85 0.93 -1.04
CA ARG A 6 -13.28 0.54 -2.33
C ARG A 6 -12.35 -0.64 -2.15
N GLN A 7 -12.91 -1.84 -2.18
CA GLN A 7 -12.13 -3.01 -2.49
C GLN A 7 -11.90 -3.08 -4.01
N SER A 8 -10.67 -3.37 -4.42
CA SER A 8 -10.40 -3.56 -5.84
C SER A 8 -11.24 -4.70 -6.39
N ALA A 9 -11.97 -4.47 -7.48
CA ALA A 9 -12.71 -5.51 -8.19
C ALA A 9 -11.78 -6.63 -8.70
N THR A 10 -10.48 -6.37 -8.76
CA THR A 10 -9.45 -7.34 -9.16
C THR A 10 -8.90 -8.16 -7.99
N TYR A 11 -9.33 -7.93 -6.75
CA TYR A 11 -8.84 -8.67 -5.58
C TYR A 11 -8.86 -10.20 -5.74
N PRO A 12 -9.92 -10.84 -6.28
CA PRO A 12 -9.94 -12.29 -6.46
C PRO A 12 -8.87 -12.82 -7.42
N ILE A 13 -8.45 -12.00 -8.40
CA ILE A 13 -7.45 -12.38 -9.41
C ILE A 13 -6.05 -11.85 -9.09
N SER A 14 -5.91 -10.97 -8.09
CA SER A 14 -4.61 -10.40 -7.67
C SER A 14 -3.69 -11.40 -6.97
N GLY A 15 -4.21 -12.58 -6.60
CA GLY A 15 -3.45 -13.59 -5.88
C GLY A 15 -3.25 -13.31 -4.38
N MET A 16 -3.82 -12.25 -3.83
CA MET A 16 -3.68 -11.90 -2.40
C MET A 16 -4.16 -13.02 -1.47
N TRP A 17 -5.13 -13.82 -1.89
CA TRP A 17 -5.62 -14.97 -1.12
C TRP A 17 -4.57 -16.07 -0.93
N VAL A 18 -3.53 -16.13 -1.78
CA VAL A 18 -2.42 -17.10 -1.65
C VAL A 18 -1.69 -16.93 -0.32
N PHE A 19 -1.61 -15.70 0.20
CA PHE A 19 -0.96 -15.42 1.49
C PHE A 19 -1.69 -16.03 2.69
N TRP A 20 -2.95 -16.44 2.54
CA TRP A 20 -3.73 -17.11 3.58
C TRP A 20 -3.59 -18.64 3.54
N LEU A 21 -3.12 -19.22 2.43
CA LEU A 21 -2.94 -20.67 2.29
C LEU A 21 -2.01 -21.29 3.33
N PRO A 22 -0.91 -20.65 3.78
CA PRO A 22 -0.07 -21.18 4.84
C PRO A 22 -0.82 -21.45 6.13
N LEU A 23 -1.82 -20.64 6.48
CA LEU A 23 -2.65 -20.86 7.66
C LEU A 23 -3.48 -22.14 7.52
N VAL A 24 -4.05 -22.37 6.33
CA VAL A 24 -4.79 -23.60 6.04
C VAL A 24 -3.84 -24.82 6.09
N ALA A 25 -2.64 -24.70 5.56
CA ALA A 25 -1.62 -25.74 5.61
C ALA A 25 -1.17 -26.07 7.06
N LEU A 26 -1.22 -25.08 7.96
CA LEU A 26 -0.98 -25.27 9.41
C LEU A 26 -2.16 -25.88 10.15
N GLY A 27 -3.28 -26.18 9.46
CA GLY A 27 -4.45 -26.87 10.01
C GLY A 27 -5.61 -25.98 10.45
N PHE A 28 -5.56 -24.66 10.19
CA PHE A 28 -6.72 -23.80 10.40
C PHE A 28 -7.80 -24.10 9.38
N GLN A 29 -9.05 -24.18 9.82
CA GLN A 29 -10.19 -24.37 8.91
C GLN A 29 -10.32 -23.17 7.99
N PRO A 30 -10.54 -23.35 6.67
CA PRO A 30 -10.68 -22.25 5.72
C PRO A 30 -11.76 -21.24 6.13
N GLU A 31 -12.87 -21.71 6.68
CA GLU A 31 -13.96 -20.87 7.17
C GLU A 31 -13.53 -19.95 8.31
N THR A 32 -12.67 -20.46 9.21
CA THR A 32 -12.08 -19.66 10.30
C THR A 32 -11.17 -18.57 9.74
N VAL A 33 -10.33 -18.91 8.78
CA VAL A 33 -9.43 -17.93 8.13
C VAL A 33 -10.27 -16.82 7.46
N ILE A 34 -11.30 -17.21 6.70
CA ILE A 34 -12.22 -16.25 6.05
C ILE A 34 -12.92 -15.38 7.10
N ALA A 35 -13.43 -15.96 8.17
CA ALA A 35 -14.11 -15.21 9.22
C ALA A 35 -13.19 -14.17 9.88
N VAL A 36 -11.93 -14.52 10.16
CA VAL A 36 -10.94 -13.59 10.73
C VAL A 36 -10.60 -12.47 9.75
N VAL A 37 -10.44 -12.79 8.45
CA VAL A 37 -10.21 -11.78 7.41
C VAL A 37 -11.39 -10.82 7.32
N LEU A 38 -12.62 -11.33 7.29
CA LEU A 38 -13.83 -10.50 7.25
C LEU A 38 -13.99 -9.63 8.50
N PHE A 39 -13.68 -10.18 9.68
CA PHE A 39 -13.66 -9.41 10.93
C PHE A 39 -12.63 -8.26 10.85
N ASN A 40 -11.42 -8.54 10.38
CA ASN A 40 -10.39 -7.53 10.22
C ASN A 40 -10.82 -6.42 9.24
N LEU A 41 -11.45 -6.78 8.13
CA LEU A 41 -11.99 -5.81 7.17
C LEU A 41 -13.12 -4.98 7.78
N ALA A 42 -14.03 -5.61 8.52
CA ALA A 42 -15.09 -4.89 9.23
C ALA A 42 -14.52 -3.93 10.28
N TYR A 43 -13.52 -4.37 11.05
CA TYR A 43 -12.82 -3.50 12.00
C TYR A 43 -12.21 -2.28 11.30
N GLN A 44 -11.48 -2.50 10.21
CA GLN A 44 -10.88 -1.42 9.43
C GLN A 44 -11.92 -0.44 8.89
N PHE A 45 -13.10 -0.93 8.48
CA PHE A 45 -14.18 -0.04 8.04
C PHE A 45 -14.55 0.98 9.11
N PHE A 46 -14.68 0.56 10.38
CA PHE A 46 -15.07 1.46 11.48
C PHE A 46 -13.99 2.48 11.86
N ILE A 47 -12.72 2.16 11.69
CA ILE A 47 -11.64 3.12 11.99
C ILE A 47 -11.38 4.14 10.87
N HIS A 48 -12.01 4.01 9.71
CA HIS A 48 -11.96 5.00 8.63
C HIS A 48 -12.82 6.24 8.96
N THR A 49 -12.46 6.99 9.97
CA THR A 49 -13.18 8.19 10.39
C THR A 49 -12.23 9.32 10.76
N GLN A 50 -12.69 10.56 10.48
CA GLN A 50 -11.97 11.79 10.84
C GLN A 50 -12.49 12.43 12.13
N VAL A 51 -13.67 12.01 12.63
CA VAL A 51 -14.31 12.65 13.79
C VAL A 51 -13.89 12.04 15.13
N ALA A 52 -13.32 10.83 15.14
CA ALA A 52 -12.88 10.21 16.37
C ALA A 52 -11.56 10.84 16.86
N PRO A 53 -11.50 11.28 18.13
CA PRO A 53 -10.24 11.76 18.73
C PRO A 53 -9.26 10.61 18.96
N LYS A 54 -8.06 10.94 19.46
CA LYS A 54 -7.13 9.95 19.98
C LYS A 54 -7.76 9.21 21.18
N LEU A 55 -7.65 7.89 21.21
CA LEU A 55 -8.34 7.02 22.17
C LEU A 55 -7.46 6.63 23.38
N GLY A 56 -6.31 7.28 23.56
CA GLY A 56 -5.45 7.13 24.71
C GLY A 56 -4.82 5.73 24.81
N TRP A 57 -4.94 5.04 25.95
CA TRP A 57 -4.25 3.79 26.21
C TRP A 57 -4.60 2.64 25.24
N ILE A 58 -5.79 2.69 24.62
CA ILE A 58 -6.22 1.72 23.59
C ILE A 58 -5.29 1.74 22.39
N GLU A 59 -4.72 2.89 22.08
CA GLU A 59 -3.76 3.12 20.98
C GLU A 59 -2.40 2.43 21.19
N LEU A 60 -2.14 1.91 22.37
CA LEU A 60 -0.94 1.11 22.61
C LEU A 60 -1.01 -0.27 21.95
N ILE A 61 -2.22 -0.82 21.79
CA ILE A 61 -2.45 -2.20 21.33
C ILE A 61 -3.18 -2.22 19.98
N PHE A 62 -4.23 -1.40 19.86
CA PHE A 62 -5.12 -1.44 18.72
C PHE A 62 -4.81 -0.34 17.71
N ASN A 63 -4.99 -0.65 16.43
CA ASN A 63 -5.04 0.35 15.39
C ASN A 63 -6.33 1.17 15.55
N THR A 64 -6.19 2.47 15.72
CA THR A 64 -7.31 3.39 15.97
C THR A 64 -7.53 4.32 14.78
N PRO A 65 -8.62 5.10 14.76
CA PRO A 65 -8.81 6.11 13.71
C PRO A 65 -7.62 7.06 13.54
N SER A 66 -6.94 7.43 14.63
CA SER A 66 -5.74 8.26 14.59
C SER A 66 -4.60 7.60 13.80
N HIS A 67 -4.26 6.37 14.13
CA HIS A 67 -3.22 5.61 13.42
C HIS A 67 -3.59 5.36 11.95
N HIS A 68 -4.87 5.09 11.70
CA HIS A 68 -5.38 4.79 10.36
C HIS A 68 -5.46 6.03 9.47
N ARG A 69 -5.63 7.22 10.05
CA ARG A 69 -5.48 8.50 9.31
C ARG A 69 -4.06 8.69 8.83
N VAL A 70 -3.05 8.40 9.65
CA VAL A 70 -1.63 8.42 9.25
C VAL A 70 -1.39 7.44 8.11
N HIS A 71 -1.91 6.20 8.20
CA HIS A 71 -1.78 5.20 7.14
C HIS A 71 -2.30 5.69 5.77
N HIS A 72 -3.38 6.46 5.77
CA HIS A 72 -3.98 7.01 4.54
C HIS A 72 -3.45 8.38 4.13
N ALA A 73 -2.53 8.94 4.89
CA ALA A 73 -1.98 10.25 4.58
C ALA A 73 -0.87 10.15 3.53
N ARG A 74 -0.80 11.18 2.66
CA ARG A 74 0.23 11.33 1.64
C ARG A 74 1.37 12.27 2.05
N ASN A 75 1.33 12.78 3.28
CA ASN A 75 2.42 13.59 3.82
C ASN A 75 3.72 12.77 3.81
N PRO A 76 4.87 13.33 3.41
CA PRO A 76 6.14 12.60 3.36
C PRO A 76 6.51 11.90 4.67
N GLU A 77 6.13 12.49 5.83
CA GLU A 77 6.39 11.97 7.16
C GLU A 77 5.51 10.77 7.53
N TYR A 78 4.41 10.55 6.80
CA TYR A 78 3.40 9.51 7.06
C TYR A 78 3.38 8.40 6.01
N ILE A 79 4.10 8.59 4.90
CA ILE A 79 4.16 7.56 3.84
C ILE A 79 4.80 6.29 4.39
N ASP A 80 4.24 5.15 4.02
CA ASP A 80 4.71 3.82 4.40
C ASP A 80 4.72 3.56 5.92
N GLN A 81 3.75 4.12 6.63
CA GLN A 81 3.58 3.95 8.07
C GLN A 81 2.25 3.27 8.43
N ASN A 82 2.20 2.69 9.64
CA ASN A 82 1.00 2.15 10.29
C ASN A 82 0.22 1.12 9.43
N TYR A 83 0.90 0.06 8.97
CA TYR A 83 0.31 -0.96 8.09
C TYR A 83 -0.70 -1.89 8.77
N ALA A 84 -0.70 -1.97 10.09
CA ALA A 84 -1.54 -2.91 10.83
C ALA A 84 -3.03 -2.67 10.60
N GLY A 85 -3.78 -3.73 10.33
CA GLY A 85 -5.23 -3.67 10.20
C GLY A 85 -5.95 -3.50 11.54
N THR A 86 -5.61 -4.31 12.53
CA THR A 86 -6.29 -4.34 13.85
C THR A 86 -5.34 -4.05 15.01
N LEU A 87 -4.14 -4.66 15.05
CA LEU A 87 -3.21 -4.57 16.17
C LEU A 87 -1.98 -3.77 15.81
N ILE A 88 -1.89 -2.52 16.29
CA ILE A 88 -0.79 -1.59 16.03
C ILE A 88 0.54 -2.05 16.64
N ILE A 89 0.52 -3.03 17.54
CA ILE A 89 1.73 -3.62 18.13
C ILE A 89 2.69 -4.14 17.08
N TRP A 90 2.19 -4.57 15.91
CA TRP A 90 3.03 -5.04 14.81
C TRP A 90 3.85 -3.92 14.22
N ASP A 91 3.26 -2.74 13.99
CA ASP A 91 4.00 -1.58 13.49
C ASP A 91 5.05 -1.12 14.48
N ARG A 92 4.75 -1.17 15.79
CA ARG A 92 5.73 -0.88 16.84
C ARG A 92 6.89 -1.87 16.83
N LEU A 93 6.60 -3.15 16.64
CA LEU A 93 7.60 -4.22 16.59
C LEU A 93 8.51 -4.11 15.37
N PHE A 94 7.94 -3.78 14.21
CA PHE A 94 8.67 -3.69 12.94
C PHE A 94 9.20 -2.28 12.62
N GLY A 95 8.96 -1.28 13.48
CA GLY A 95 9.49 0.07 13.32
C GLY A 95 8.75 0.92 12.28
N THR A 96 7.53 0.53 11.91
CA THR A 96 6.68 1.27 10.96
C THR A 96 5.61 2.11 11.66
N PHE A 97 5.69 2.26 12.99
CA PHE A 97 4.73 3.05 13.76
C PHE A 97 5.07 4.54 13.76
N VAL A 98 4.11 5.37 13.38
CA VAL A 98 4.15 6.83 13.54
C VAL A 98 2.83 7.32 14.15
N GLU A 99 2.95 8.15 15.17
CA GLU A 99 1.80 8.79 15.81
C GLU A 99 1.30 9.97 14.96
N GLU A 100 -0.03 10.14 14.90
CA GLU A 100 -0.64 11.35 14.32
C GLU A 100 -0.23 12.58 15.11
N ARG A 101 0.37 13.55 14.43
CA ARG A 101 0.84 14.80 15.02
C ARG A 101 -0.24 15.88 14.96
N ASP A 102 -0.41 16.64 16.05
CA ASP A 102 -1.39 17.71 16.11
C ASP A 102 -0.96 18.95 15.30
N ASP A 103 0.35 19.10 15.05
CA ASP A 103 0.93 20.17 14.24
C ASP A 103 1.02 19.86 12.75
N LEU A 104 0.72 18.61 12.34
CA LEU A 104 0.80 18.14 10.95
C LEU A 104 -0.50 17.43 10.55
N ALA A 105 -1.42 18.17 9.96
CA ALA A 105 -2.68 17.61 9.49
C ALA A 105 -2.46 16.55 8.39
N CYS A 106 -3.20 15.43 8.48
CA CYS A 106 -3.17 14.39 7.47
C CYS A 106 -3.77 14.89 6.15
N GLU A 107 -2.97 14.88 5.09
CA GLU A 107 -3.42 15.12 3.72
C GLU A 107 -3.71 13.78 3.06
N TYR A 108 -4.90 13.64 2.45
CA TYR A 108 -5.34 12.39 1.86
C TYR A 108 -5.26 12.42 0.34
N GLY A 109 -5.00 11.27 -0.25
CA GLY A 109 -4.92 11.08 -1.68
C GLY A 109 -3.85 10.07 -2.06
N ILE A 110 -3.59 9.96 -3.33
CA ILE A 110 -2.46 9.22 -3.87
C ILE A 110 -1.39 10.21 -4.34
N THR A 111 -0.14 9.81 -4.32
CA THR A 111 1.00 10.65 -4.72
C THR A 111 0.86 11.11 -6.18
N ASP A 112 0.48 10.19 -7.07
CA ASP A 112 0.24 10.48 -8.48
C ASP A 112 -1.27 10.52 -8.76
N GLN A 113 -1.84 11.72 -8.90
CA GLN A 113 -3.28 11.91 -9.10
C GLN A 113 -3.72 11.43 -10.48
N ILE A 114 -4.68 10.51 -10.53
CA ILE A 114 -5.28 10.02 -11.76
C ILE A 114 -6.40 10.97 -12.18
N GLN A 115 -6.23 11.66 -13.29
CA GLN A 115 -7.16 12.67 -13.83
C GLN A 115 -8.29 12.00 -14.65
N THR A 116 -8.99 11.02 -14.10
CA THR A 116 -10.11 10.35 -14.78
C THR A 116 -11.21 9.92 -13.81
N HIS A 117 -12.44 9.94 -14.29
CA HIS A 117 -13.60 9.39 -13.60
C HIS A 117 -14.10 8.07 -14.24
N ASN A 118 -13.40 7.57 -15.26
CA ASN A 118 -13.78 6.30 -15.89
C ASN A 118 -13.46 5.12 -14.97
N PRO A 119 -14.47 4.36 -14.51
CA PRO A 119 -14.28 3.28 -13.56
C PRO A 119 -13.41 2.13 -14.10
N ILE A 120 -13.46 1.87 -15.40
CA ILE A 120 -12.63 0.86 -16.05
C ILE A 120 -11.17 1.27 -16.01
N THR A 121 -10.87 2.52 -16.35
CA THR A 121 -9.51 3.07 -16.26
C THR A 121 -9.01 3.02 -14.83
N LEU A 122 -9.83 3.45 -13.86
CA LEU A 122 -9.48 3.42 -12.42
C LEU A 122 -9.24 2.00 -11.89
N THR A 123 -9.93 1.00 -12.43
CA THR A 123 -9.76 -0.40 -12.01
C THR A 123 -8.49 -1.02 -12.58
N PHE A 124 -8.14 -0.70 -13.82
CA PHE A 124 -7.09 -1.42 -14.55
C PHE A 124 -5.83 -0.61 -14.84
N HIS A 125 -5.72 0.64 -14.37
CA HIS A 125 -4.56 1.48 -14.68
C HIS A 125 -3.23 0.89 -14.17
N GLU A 126 -3.20 0.36 -12.94
CA GLU A 126 -2.01 -0.28 -12.37
C GLU A 126 -1.62 -1.56 -13.11
N TRP A 127 -2.61 -2.40 -13.47
CA TRP A 127 -2.37 -3.58 -14.30
C TRP A 127 -1.77 -3.22 -15.64
N ARG A 128 -2.28 -2.14 -16.23
CA ARG A 128 -1.80 -1.64 -17.52
C ARG A 128 -0.39 -1.07 -17.40
N ALA A 129 -0.08 -0.33 -16.34
CA ALA A 129 1.25 0.17 -16.04
C ALA A 129 2.23 -1.00 -15.86
N MET A 130 1.91 -1.97 -15.01
CA MET A 130 2.73 -3.16 -14.78
C MET A 130 3.01 -3.93 -16.09
N LEU A 131 1.98 -4.18 -16.92
CA LEU A 131 2.17 -4.86 -18.20
C LEU A 131 3.03 -4.07 -19.18
N LYS A 132 2.91 -2.74 -19.18
CA LYS A 132 3.77 -1.86 -19.96
C LYS A 132 5.22 -1.97 -19.52
N ASP A 133 5.48 -1.91 -18.21
CA ASP A 133 6.82 -2.01 -17.65
C ASP A 133 7.44 -3.38 -17.91
N MET A 134 6.67 -4.47 -17.74
CA MET A 134 7.10 -5.83 -18.13
C MET A 134 7.42 -5.97 -19.61
N SER A 135 6.82 -5.15 -20.48
CA SER A 135 7.02 -5.19 -21.93
C SER A 135 8.15 -4.29 -22.42
N ALA A 136 8.77 -3.52 -21.52
CA ALA A 136 9.83 -2.59 -21.88
C ALA A 136 11.01 -3.31 -22.55
N PRO A 137 11.65 -2.71 -23.57
CA PRO A 137 12.78 -3.33 -24.26
C PRO A 137 14.01 -3.46 -23.34
N ASN A 138 14.93 -4.33 -23.73
CA ASN A 138 16.23 -4.54 -23.05
C ASN A 138 16.20 -5.06 -21.61
N GLN A 139 15.06 -5.60 -21.15
CA GLN A 139 14.95 -6.22 -19.83
C GLN A 139 15.15 -7.74 -19.88
N SER A 140 15.85 -8.29 -18.87
CA SER A 140 15.94 -9.75 -18.69
C SER A 140 14.60 -10.35 -18.31
N THR A 141 14.39 -11.64 -18.61
CA THR A 141 13.15 -12.35 -18.22
C THR A 141 12.89 -12.27 -16.71
N TRP A 142 13.94 -12.38 -15.89
CA TRP A 142 13.82 -12.26 -14.43
C TRP A 142 13.34 -10.87 -14.01
N HIS A 143 13.85 -9.82 -14.62
CA HIS A 143 13.43 -8.44 -14.37
C HIS A 143 11.96 -8.25 -14.70
N ARG A 144 11.51 -8.75 -15.86
CA ARG A 144 10.09 -8.71 -16.26
C ARG A 144 9.18 -9.41 -15.23
N LEU A 145 9.56 -10.62 -14.80
CA LEU A 145 8.78 -11.37 -13.83
C LEU A 145 8.73 -10.69 -12.46
N LYS A 146 9.77 -9.97 -12.08
CA LYS A 146 9.84 -9.28 -10.78
C LYS A 146 8.76 -8.22 -10.60
N HIS A 147 8.25 -7.60 -11.66
CA HIS A 147 7.11 -6.67 -11.60
C HIS A 147 5.83 -7.30 -11.04
N LEU A 148 5.71 -8.63 -11.01
CA LEU A 148 4.52 -9.31 -10.46
C LEU A 148 4.44 -9.25 -8.92
N TRP A 149 5.56 -9.02 -8.22
CA TRP A 149 5.61 -8.99 -6.74
C TRP A 149 6.44 -7.86 -6.15
N ALA A 150 7.19 -7.11 -6.97
CA ALA A 150 7.95 -5.96 -6.49
C ALA A 150 7.03 -4.78 -6.19
N PRO A 151 7.44 -3.86 -5.30
CA PRO A 151 6.71 -2.61 -5.09
C PRO A 151 6.57 -1.80 -6.40
N PRO A 152 5.48 -1.03 -6.57
CA PRO A 152 5.24 -0.25 -7.79
C PRO A 152 6.37 0.73 -8.15
N GLU A 153 7.08 1.25 -7.15
CA GLU A 153 8.22 2.17 -7.36
C GLU A 153 9.51 1.46 -7.78
N TRP A 154 9.56 0.14 -7.73
CA TRP A 154 10.79 -0.60 -7.99
C TRP A 154 11.38 -0.34 -9.40
N GLY A 155 10.55 -0.16 -10.42
CA GLY A 155 10.97 0.19 -11.77
C GLY A 155 11.40 1.65 -11.94
N LYS A 156 10.66 2.56 -11.30
CA LYS A 156 10.87 4.02 -11.39
C LYS A 156 12.22 4.47 -10.84
N GLY A 157 12.72 3.83 -9.78
CA GLY A 157 14.03 4.14 -9.20
C GLY A 157 15.22 3.80 -10.09
N GLN A 158 15.09 2.84 -10.99
CA GLN A 158 16.16 2.45 -11.90
C GLN A 158 16.25 3.38 -13.12
N GLU A 159 15.13 3.86 -13.65
CA GLU A 159 15.10 4.85 -14.73
C GLU A 159 15.76 6.16 -14.27
N ALA A 160 15.48 6.62 -13.06
CA ALA A 160 16.11 7.82 -12.50
C ALA A 160 17.63 7.67 -12.30
N THR A 161 18.08 6.47 -11.96
CA THR A 161 19.52 6.18 -11.78
C THR A 161 20.24 6.10 -13.11
N GLU A 162 19.62 5.50 -14.13
CA GLU A 162 20.18 5.42 -15.50
C GLU A 162 20.20 6.79 -16.19
N GLU A 163 19.17 7.60 -16.01
CA GLU A 163 19.10 8.97 -16.54
C GLU A 163 20.17 9.86 -15.92
N THR A 164 20.38 9.74 -14.60
CA THR A 164 21.44 10.46 -13.87
C THR A 164 22.83 9.98 -14.30
N ALA A 165 23.03 8.69 -14.48
CA ALA A 165 24.29 8.12 -14.97
C ALA A 165 24.58 8.53 -16.42
N GLY A 166 23.57 8.54 -17.29
CA GLY A 166 23.67 9.03 -18.67
C GLY A 166 24.03 10.52 -18.75
N PHE A 167 23.43 11.34 -17.90
CA PHE A 167 23.73 12.77 -17.82
C PHE A 167 25.18 13.07 -17.39
N LEU A 168 25.71 12.27 -16.47
CA LEU A 168 27.10 12.41 -16.00
C LEU A 168 28.15 12.00 -17.07
N GLN A 169 27.79 11.06 -17.96
CA GLN A 169 28.67 10.60 -19.05
C GLN A 169 28.69 11.55 -20.25
N THR A 170 27.70 12.42 -20.40
CA THR A 170 27.61 13.36 -21.55
C THR A 170 28.19 14.75 -21.26
N LYS A 171 28.79 14.97 -20.09
CA LYS A 171 29.43 16.25 -19.77
C LYS A 171 30.77 16.34 -20.52
N PRO A 172 30.93 17.22 -21.51
CA PRO A 172 32.20 17.39 -22.20
C PRO A 172 33.24 17.91 -21.21
N GLU A 173 34.41 17.28 -21.20
CA GLU A 173 35.58 17.81 -20.53
C GLU A 173 35.95 19.17 -21.18
N SER A 174 35.80 20.22 -20.45
CA SER A 174 36.21 21.57 -20.81
C SER A 174 37.57 21.91 -20.22
#